data_bcdd9dc1b233b81147de44a48ddd0a53
#
_entry.id   bcdd9dc1b233b81147de44a48ddd0a53
#
_cell.length_a   1.000
_cell.length_b   1.000
_cell.length_c   1.000
_cell.angle_alpha   90.00
_cell.angle_beta   90.00
_cell.angle_gamma   90.00
#
_symmetry.space_group_name_H-M   'P 1'
#
loop_
_entity.id
_entity.type
_entity.pdbx_description
1 polymer ?
#
loop_
_entity_poly.entity_id
_entity_poly.type
_entity_poly.pdbx_seq_one_letter_code
_entity_poly.pdbx_strand_id
1 'polypeptide(L)'
;MRSKRPLISMSQVQLVYKSMFCQNVISAVWCEPPAWLALNARAADDEADSTEDPVYHRPVLQPEVLRLLKPKSGSLIVDATCGGGGHTEALLESGADVLALDQDPDAVQHVTERLAYFGRRVIVRQANFRHAGCVLDELGIRTVGGILLDLGVSSRQLENAARGFSFVRNGPLDMRMDPTTSLTAATIVNQYSEEQLTQLFRELGEEPAARRIASLIVKMRRTSPFRETLPLARAIEKLIGRHGRQHPATQVFQALRMEVNDELGALEQGLRVLVARLAPGARIAVISFHSLEDRIVKNFFRDHGREWLDKPEWPAPQRNPDYDLKLVTPKPMEPSDDEQRANPRSRSAKLRVAEKIK
;
A
#
# COMPACT_ATOMS: atom_id res chain seq x y z
N MET A 1 33.99 32.07 -30.63
CA MET A 1 32.71 32.49 -30.08
C MET A 1 31.97 31.25 -29.56
N ARG A 2 32.00 30.99 -28.28
CA ARG A 2 31.29 29.86 -27.65
C ARG A 2 29.98 30.41 -27.01
N SER A 3 28.86 29.97 -27.52
CA SER A 3 27.51 30.28 -27.02
C SER A 3 27.32 29.62 -25.65
N LYS A 4 27.11 30.43 -24.61
CA LYS A 4 26.69 30.00 -23.29
C LYS A 4 25.17 29.81 -23.30
N ARG A 5 24.68 28.59 -23.01
CA ARG A 5 23.27 28.32 -22.69
C ARG A 5 23.00 28.74 -21.25
N PRO A 6 21.87 29.39 -20.92
CA PRO A 6 21.55 29.75 -19.53
C PRO A 6 21.10 28.51 -18.74
N LEU A 7 21.60 28.39 -17.53
CA LEU A 7 21.15 27.43 -16.50
C LEU A 7 19.79 27.90 -15.97
N ILE A 8 18.77 27.06 -16.16
CA ILE A 8 17.44 27.27 -15.55
C ILE A 8 17.54 26.89 -14.07
N SER A 9 17.15 27.79 -13.17
CA SER A 9 17.22 27.55 -11.73
C SER A 9 16.15 26.54 -11.26
N MET A 10 16.48 25.74 -10.24
CA MET A 10 15.61 24.71 -9.65
C MET A 10 14.23 25.21 -9.18
N SER A 11 14.05 26.52 -8.93
CA SER A 11 12.80 27.12 -8.53
C SER A 11 11.76 27.20 -9.67
N GLN A 12 12.18 27.27 -10.93
CA GLN A 12 11.26 27.28 -12.07
C GLN A 12 10.75 25.89 -12.45
N VAL A 13 11.52 24.83 -12.15
CA VAL A 13 11.10 23.44 -12.39
C VAL A 13 10.00 23.02 -11.40
N GLN A 14 10.05 23.49 -10.15
CA GLN A 14 9.01 23.20 -9.15
C GLN A 14 7.64 23.83 -9.45
N LEU A 15 7.59 24.99 -10.11
CA LEU A 15 6.33 25.65 -10.48
C LEU A 15 5.63 24.97 -11.67
N VAL A 16 6.38 24.42 -12.61
CA VAL A 16 5.82 23.72 -13.78
C VAL A 16 5.26 22.35 -13.39
N TYR A 17 5.92 21.65 -12.44
CA TYR A 17 5.40 20.38 -11.92
C TYR A 17 4.10 20.53 -11.12
N LYS A 18 3.90 21.64 -10.39
CA LYS A 18 2.67 21.89 -9.64
C LYS A 18 1.43 22.10 -10.51
N SER A 19 1.59 22.60 -11.73
CA SER A 19 0.44 22.90 -12.62
C SER A 19 0.03 21.73 -13.52
N MET A 20 0.93 20.76 -13.79
CA MET A 20 0.62 19.65 -14.71
C MET A 20 -0.05 18.45 -14.04
N PHE A 21 0.09 18.26 -12.72
CA PHE A 21 -0.49 17.11 -12.03
C PHE A 21 -1.87 17.34 -11.39
N CYS A 22 -2.31 18.59 -11.20
CA CYS A 22 -3.65 18.91 -10.70
C CYS A 22 -4.77 18.96 -11.76
N GLN A 23 -4.45 18.85 -13.05
CA GLN A 23 -5.46 19.04 -14.10
C GLN A 23 -6.16 17.77 -14.62
N ASN A 24 -5.76 16.58 -14.17
CA ASN A 24 -6.32 15.32 -14.69
C ASN A 24 -7.26 14.56 -13.75
N VAL A 25 -7.81 15.19 -12.72
CA VAL A 25 -8.74 14.52 -11.76
C VAL A 25 -10.06 15.29 -11.63
N ILE A 26 -10.55 15.92 -12.68
CA ILE A 26 -11.89 16.54 -12.66
C ILE A 26 -12.76 15.84 -13.71
N SER A 27 -13.47 14.80 -13.27
CA SER A 27 -14.81 14.45 -13.76
C SER A 27 -15.47 13.40 -12.85
N ALA A 28 -15.95 13.81 -11.68
CA ALA A 28 -17.03 13.11 -11.00
C ALA A 28 -18.24 14.04 -11.02
N VAL A 29 -19.03 13.89 -12.08
CA VAL A 29 -20.34 14.47 -12.25
C VAL A 29 -21.24 14.03 -11.10
N TRP A 30 -21.90 14.99 -10.48
CA TRP A 30 -23.05 14.74 -9.60
C TRP A 30 -24.17 14.12 -10.45
N CYS A 31 -24.32 12.80 -10.40
CA CYS A 31 -25.50 12.11 -10.90
C CYS A 31 -26.50 11.98 -9.76
N GLU A 32 -27.68 12.51 -9.97
CA GLU A 32 -28.85 12.17 -9.15
C GLU A 32 -29.06 10.65 -9.16
N PRO A 33 -29.53 10.05 -8.03
CA PRO A 33 -29.71 8.61 -7.97
C PRO A 33 -30.78 8.18 -8.98
N PRO A 34 -30.54 7.10 -9.74
CA PRO A 34 -31.51 6.62 -10.72
C PRO A 34 -32.78 6.11 -10.06
N ALA A 35 -33.91 6.31 -10.73
CA ALA A 35 -35.28 6.12 -10.27
C ALA A 35 -35.69 4.66 -9.88
N TRP A 36 -34.79 3.68 -9.94
CA TRP A 36 -35.07 2.31 -9.51
C TRP A 36 -34.92 2.07 -7.99
N LEU A 37 -34.46 3.05 -7.22
CA LEU A 37 -34.30 2.97 -5.75
C LEU A 37 -35.63 3.10 -4.98
N ALA A 38 -36.76 3.31 -5.66
CA ALA A 38 -38.07 3.53 -5.05
C ALA A 38 -39.04 2.32 -5.13
N LEU A 39 -38.61 1.17 -5.63
CA LEU A 39 -39.52 0.06 -5.95
C LEU A 39 -39.28 -1.28 -5.23
N ASN A 40 -38.64 -1.32 -4.07
CA ASN A 40 -38.57 -2.57 -3.29
C ASN A 40 -38.76 -2.34 -1.78
N ALA A 41 -39.92 -1.78 -1.41
CA ALA A 41 -40.40 -1.82 -0.03
C ALA A 41 -41.76 -2.53 -0.01
N ARG A 42 -41.78 -3.87 -0.22
CA ARG A 42 -42.86 -4.79 0.16
C ARG A 42 -42.50 -6.20 -0.35
N ALA A 43 -42.00 -7.00 0.55
CA ALA A 43 -42.19 -8.45 0.71
C ALA A 43 -41.00 -9.00 1.48
N ALA A 44 -41.13 -8.99 2.79
CA ALA A 44 -40.30 -9.82 3.65
C ALA A 44 -41.28 -10.71 4.39
N ASP A 45 -41.25 -11.97 4.07
CA ASP A 45 -41.54 -13.04 5.02
C ASP A 45 -40.95 -14.34 4.44
N ASP A 46 -40.13 -14.98 5.31
CA ASP A 46 -39.72 -16.37 5.27
C ASP A 46 -38.83 -16.84 4.09
N GLU A 47 -37.54 -16.83 4.34
CA GLU A 47 -36.68 -18.01 4.32
C GLU A 47 -35.27 -17.61 4.78
N ALA A 48 -34.88 -18.10 5.96
CA ALA A 48 -33.49 -18.00 6.44
C ALA A 48 -32.63 -18.94 5.61
N ASP A 49 -32.13 -18.46 4.46
CA ASP A 49 -31.04 -19.08 3.76
C ASP A 49 -29.73 -18.40 4.22
N SER A 50 -28.96 -19.14 5.01
CA SER A 50 -27.63 -18.77 5.45
C SER A 50 -26.67 -18.78 4.25
N THR A 51 -26.71 -17.76 3.41
CA THR A 51 -25.59 -17.40 2.54
C THR A 51 -24.54 -16.75 3.41
N GLU A 52 -23.66 -17.57 4.02
CA GLU A 52 -22.39 -17.09 4.51
C GLU A 52 -21.71 -16.39 3.34
N ASP A 53 -21.63 -15.06 3.39
CA ASP A 53 -20.76 -14.28 2.53
C ASP A 53 -19.37 -14.94 2.52
N PRO A 54 -18.73 -15.14 1.37
CA PRO A 54 -17.42 -15.77 1.30
C PRO A 54 -16.51 -15.03 2.26
N VAL A 55 -16.02 -15.74 3.28
CA VAL A 55 -15.29 -15.24 4.46
C VAL A 55 -14.37 -14.11 4.07
N TYR A 56 -14.85 -12.87 4.24
CA TYR A 56 -14.03 -11.69 4.04
C TYR A 56 -12.92 -11.75 5.09
N HIS A 57 -11.67 -11.86 4.65
CA HIS A 57 -10.54 -12.06 5.52
C HIS A 57 -10.56 -11.04 6.66
N ARG A 58 -10.49 -11.56 7.88
CA ARG A 58 -10.34 -10.74 9.08
C ARG A 58 -9.09 -9.86 8.93
N PRO A 59 -9.20 -8.54 9.14
CA PRO A 59 -8.06 -7.64 9.05
C PRO A 59 -6.94 -8.06 10.02
N VAL A 60 -5.70 -7.93 9.57
CA VAL A 60 -4.53 -8.33 10.36
C VAL A 60 -4.33 -7.36 11.52
N LEU A 61 -4.10 -7.90 12.74
CA LEU A 61 -3.83 -7.12 13.96
C LEU A 61 -4.91 -6.06 14.26
N GLN A 62 -6.16 -6.31 13.88
CA GLN A 62 -7.26 -5.34 14.03
C GLN A 62 -7.46 -4.87 15.48
N PRO A 63 -7.49 -5.74 16.52
CA PRO A 63 -7.62 -5.30 17.90
C PRO A 63 -6.44 -4.44 18.37
N GLU A 64 -5.22 -4.79 17.93
CA GLU A 64 -4.01 -4.06 18.25
C GLU A 64 -3.99 -2.68 17.60
N VAL A 65 -4.42 -2.59 16.34
CA VAL A 65 -4.57 -1.32 15.61
C VAL A 65 -5.52 -0.41 16.37
N LEU A 66 -6.73 -0.86 16.70
CA LEU A 66 -7.72 -0.03 17.43
C LEU A 66 -7.18 0.39 18.81
N ARG A 67 -6.58 -0.55 19.55
CA ARG A 67 -6.02 -0.26 20.88
C ARG A 67 -4.88 0.75 20.84
N LEU A 68 -4.01 0.69 19.82
CA LEU A 68 -2.83 1.55 19.72
C LEU A 68 -3.11 2.87 19.00
N LEU A 69 -3.92 2.86 17.95
CA LEU A 69 -4.30 4.06 17.21
C LEU A 69 -5.21 4.96 18.05
N LYS A 70 -6.03 4.36 18.96
CA LYS A 70 -6.95 5.05 19.88
C LYS A 70 -7.88 6.02 19.14
N PRO A 71 -8.67 5.53 18.17
CA PRO A 71 -9.62 6.38 17.47
C PRO A 71 -10.58 7.06 18.46
N LYS A 72 -10.81 8.36 18.28
CA LYS A 72 -11.76 9.13 19.09
C LYS A 72 -13.06 9.32 18.33
N SER A 73 -14.16 9.28 19.01
CA SER A 73 -15.47 9.56 18.39
C SER A 73 -15.46 10.94 17.70
N GLY A 74 -15.94 10.99 16.45
CA GLY A 74 -15.98 12.19 15.63
C GLY A 74 -14.61 12.69 15.15
N SER A 75 -13.51 11.98 15.42
CA SER A 75 -12.22 12.32 14.83
C SER A 75 -12.08 11.68 13.45
N LEU A 76 -11.50 12.40 12.50
CA LEU A 76 -11.22 11.87 11.18
C LEU A 76 -9.94 11.04 11.20
N ILE A 77 -10.05 9.78 10.82
CA ILE A 77 -8.93 8.85 10.60
C ILE A 77 -8.73 8.64 9.10
N VAL A 78 -7.49 8.63 8.64
CA VAL A 78 -7.16 8.21 7.27
C VAL A 78 -6.78 6.73 7.29
N ASP A 79 -7.60 5.89 6.65
CA ASP A 79 -7.20 4.55 6.24
C ASP A 79 -6.62 4.66 4.83
N ALA A 80 -5.30 4.63 4.73
CA ALA A 80 -4.57 4.96 3.51
C ALA A 80 -4.45 3.77 2.53
N THR A 81 -4.94 2.59 2.93
CA THR A 81 -4.87 1.31 2.22
C THR A 81 -6.10 0.48 2.53
N CYS A 82 -7.28 0.98 2.17
CA CYS A 82 -8.54 0.42 2.68
C CYS A 82 -8.84 -1.00 2.19
N GLY A 83 -8.30 -1.42 1.04
CA GLY A 83 -8.42 -2.77 0.50
C GLY A 83 -9.85 -3.29 0.47
N GLY A 84 -10.17 -4.25 1.32
CA GLY A 84 -11.52 -4.80 1.49
C GLY A 84 -12.41 -4.05 2.50
N GLY A 85 -11.91 -3.01 3.14
CA GLY A 85 -12.65 -2.17 4.07
C GLY A 85 -12.74 -2.69 5.51
N GLY A 86 -12.07 -3.78 5.85
CA GLY A 86 -12.21 -4.37 7.19
C GLY A 86 -11.66 -3.50 8.32
N HIS A 87 -10.52 -2.87 8.14
CA HIS A 87 -9.99 -1.87 9.08
C HIS A 87 -10.84 -0.60 9.08
N THR A 88 -11.25 -0.12 7.89
CA THR A 88 -12.14 1.03 7.75
C THR A 88 -13.43 0.84 8.55
N GLU A 89 -14.07 -0.33 8.42
CA GLU A 89 -15.29 -0.68 9.16
C GLU A 89 -15.07 -0.65 10.67
N ALA A 90 -14.03 -1.29 11.16
CA ALA A 90 -13.70 -1.31 12.59
C ALA A 90 -13.42 0.10 13.17
N LEU A 91 -12.80 0.98 12.39
CA LEU A 91 -12.59 2.38 12.75
C LEU A 91 -13.93 3.15 12.83
N LEU A 92 -14.83 2.94 11.86
CA LEU A 92 -16.17 3.51 11.85
C LEU A 92 -17.01 3.02 13.04
N GLU A 93 -16.98 1.71 13.34
CA GLU A 93 -17.65 1.11 14.50
C GLU A 93 -17.14 1.68 15.83
N SER A 94 -15.84 2.03 15.91
CA SER A 94 -15.27 2.70 17.09
C SER A 94 -15.75 4.14 17.30
N GLY A 95 -16.56 4.68 16.37
CA GLY A 95 -17.10 6.03 16.43
C GLY A 95 -16.31 7.07 15.64
N ALA A 96 -15.20 6.75 15.03
CA ALA A 96 -14.43 7.67 14.20
C ALA A 96 -15.10 7.92 12.84
N ASP A 97 -14.81 9.05 12.21
CA ASP A 97 -15.04 9.26 10.79
C ASP A 97 -13.83 8.78 10.01
N VAL A 98 -14.00 8.28 8.77
CA VAL A 98 -12.90 7.70 8.01
C VAL A 98 -12.82 8.26 6.60
N LEU A 99 -11.62 8.72 6.22
CA LEU A 99 -11.22 8.87 4.83
C LEU A 99 -10.46 7.61 4.41
N ALA A 100 -11.10 6.79 3.57
CA ALA A 100 -10.57 5.55 3.05
C ALA A 100 -9.95 5.78 1.67
N LEU A 101 -8.68 5.41 1.51
CA LEU A 101 -7.95 5.53 0.26
C LEU A 101 -7.52 4.15 -0.24
N ASP A 102 -7.59 3.94 -1.53
CA ASP A 102 -6.92 2.83 -2.21
C ASP A 102 -6.58 3.26 -3.65
N GLN A 103 -5.48 2.74 -4.19
CA GLN A 103 -5.14 2.98 -5.59
C GLN A 103 -5.89 2.03 -6.54
N ASP A 104 -6.40 0.90 -6.03
CA ASP A 104 -7.14 -0.09 -6.79
C ASP A 104 -8.62 0.31 -6.93
N PRO A 105 -9.13 0.60 -8.15
CA PRO A 105 -10.53 0.95 -8.35
C PRO A 105 -11.51 -0.13 -7.91
N ASP A 106 -11.12 -1.42 -7.98
CA ASP A 106 -11.98 -2.52 -7.53
C ASP A 106 -12.17 -2.50 -6.01
N ALA A 107 -11.12 -2.12 -5.25
CA ALA A 107 -11.17 -1.94 -3.81
C ALA A 107 -12.07 -0.74 -3.44
N VAL A 108 -11.88 0.38 -4.12
CA VAL A 108 -12.66 1.61 -3.92
C VAL A 108 -14.16 1.37 -4.16
N GLN A 109 -14.51 0.72 -5.27
CA GLN A 109 -15.90 0.38 -5.55
C GLN A 109 -16.48 -0.51 -4.45
N HIS A 110 -15.79 -1.58 -4.11
CA HIS A 110 -16.24 -2.53 -3.11
C HIS A 110 -16.46 -1.88 -1.73
N VAL A 111 -15.50 -1.07 -1.26
CA VAL A 111 -15.60 -0.39 0.04
C VAL A 111 -16.73 0.64 0.04
N THR A 112 -16.93 1.34 -1.09
CA THR A 112 -18.02 2.30 -1.24
C THR A 112 -19.38 1.63 -1.09
N GLU A 113 -19.59 0.48 -1.73
CA GLU A 113 -20.82 -0.29 -1.64
C GLU A 113 -21.00 -0.90 -0.24
N ARG A 114 -19.97 -1.58 0.26
CA ARG A 114 -20.01 -2.28 1.54
C ARG A 114 -20.29 -1.37 2.73
N LEU A 115 -19.67 -0.18 2.76
CA LEU A 115 -19.75 0.74 3.91
C LEU A 115 -20.74 1.89 3.69
N ALA A 116 -21.60 1.82 2.67
CA ALA A 116 -22.60 2.84 2.36
C ALA A 116 -23.54 3.15 3.53
N TYR A 117 -23.80 2.18 4.39
CA TYR A 117 -24.70 2.34 5.54
C TYR A 117 -24.14 3.26 6.64
N PHE A 118 -22.82 3.53 6.65
CA PHE A 118 -22.24 4.54 7.55
C PHE A 118 -22.49 6.00 7.09
N GLY A 119 -23.01 6.17 5.88
CA GLY A 119 -23.40 7.46 5.33
C GLY A 119 -22.22 8.44 5.25
N ARG A 120 -22.38 9.64 5.82
CA ARG A 120 -21.40 10.72 5.75
C ARG A 120 -20.13 10.49 6.58
N ARG A 121 -20.12 9.45 7.42
CA ARG A 121 -18.96 9.13 8.27
C ARG A 121 -17.82 8.47 7.50
N VAL A 122 -18.05 7.99 6.29
CA VAL A 122 -17.03 7.43 5.42
C VAL A 122 -16.96 8.20 4.12
N ILE A 123 -15.72 8.57 3.75
CA ILE A 123 -15.39 9.14 2.44
C ILE A 123 -14.40 8.19 1.78
N VAL A 124 -14.76 7.62 0.63
CA VAL A 124 -13.87 6.73 -0.13
C VAL A 124 -13.33 7.47 -1.34
N ARG A 125 -12.01 7.36 -1.60
CA ARG A 125 -11.35 8.00 -2.74
C ARG A 125 -10.34 7.05 -3.37
N GLN A 126 -10.31 7.01 -4.69
CA GLN A 126 -9.23 6.33 -5.42
C GLN A 126 -8.00 7.22 -5.43
N ALA A 127 -6.98 6.83 -4.70
CA ALA A 127 -5.69 7.50 -4.69
C ALA A 127 -4.60 6.58 -4.14
N ASN A 128 -3.40 6.69 -4.68
CA ASN A 128 -2.23 6.17 -3.99
C ASN A 128 -1.93 7.06 -2.78
N PHE A 129 -1.66 6.47 -1.63
CA PHE A 129 -1.45 7.19 -0.36
C PHE A 129 -0.27 8.20 -0.41
N ARG A 130 0.66 8.09 -1.38
CA ARG A 130 1.67 9.13 -1.63
C ARG A 130 1.05 10.48 -1.99
N HIS A 131 -0.18 10.46 -2.51
CA HIS A 131 -0.95 11.63 -2.90
C HIS A 131 -2.03 12.02 -1.87
N ALA A 132 -2.03 11.40 -0.68
CA ALA A 132 -3.02 11.67 0.36
C ALA A 132 -3.10 13.16 0.74
N GLY A 133 -1.98 13.88 0.68
CA GLY A 133 -1.96 15.33 0.92
C GLY A 133 -2.85 16.10 -0.06
N CYS A 134 -2.82 15.78 -1.35
CA CYS A 134 -3.67 16.42 -2.37
C CYS A 134 -5.16 16.13 -2.09
N VAL A 135 -5.49 14.87 -1.77
CA VAL A 135 -6.87 14.49 -1.45
C VAL A 135 -7.38 15.24 -0.21
N LEU A 136 -6.56 15.38 0.82
CA LEU A 136 -6.90 16.15 2.02
C LEU A 136 -7.10 17.64 1.71
N ASP A 137 -6.25 18.22 0.85
CA ASP A 137 -6.36 19.62 0.44
C ASP A 137 -7.64 19.88 -0.37
N GLU A 138 -8.01 18.98 -1.28
CA GLU A 138 -9.27 19.03 -2.05
C GLU A 138 -10.51 18.95 -1.15
N LEU A 139 -10.43 18.20 -0.05
CA LEU A 139 -11.49 18.09 0.94
C LEU A 139 -11.47 19.22 1.98
N GLY A 140 -10.51 20.15 1.91
CA GLY A 140 -10.34 21.24 2.89
C GLY A 140 -9.86 20.78 4.26
N ILE A 141 -9.28 19.58 4.36
CA ILE A 141 -8.84 18.96 5.61
C ILE A 141 -7.35 19.26 5.84
N ARG A 142 -7.06 20.01 6.90
CA ARG A 142 -5.67 20.38 7.23
C ARG A 142 -4.95 19.33 8.05
N THR A 143 -5.64 18.76 9.05
CA THR A 143 -5.07 17.77 9.97
C THR A 143 -6.06 16.65 10.25
N VAL A 144 -5.55 15.48 10.62
CA VAL A 144 -6.32 14.26 10.88
C VAL A 144 -6.00 13.71 12.28
N GLY A 145 -6.97 13.02 12.88
CA GLY A 145 -6.88 12.45 14.22
C GLY A 145 -6.16 11.09 14.30
N GLY A 146 -5.78 10.53 13.17
CA GLY A 146 -5.00 9.29 13.08
C GLY A 146 -4.82 8.82 11.66
N ILE A 147 -3.86 7.91 11.45
CA ILE A 147 -3.53 7.35 10.15
C ILE A 147 -3.26 5.85 10.31
N LEU A 148 -3.81 5.06 9.40
CA LEU A 148 -3.52 3.65 9.24
C LEU A 148 -2.97 3.40 7.84
N LEU A 149 -1.89 2.60 7.77
CA LEU A 149 -1.40 1.96 6.56
C LEU A 149 -1.32 0.45 6.82
N ASP A 150 -2.07 -0.34 6.06
CA ASP A 150 -1.96 -1.80 5.99
C ASP A 150 -1.35 -2.15 4.63
N LEU A 151 -0.01 -2.34 4.61
CA LEU A 151 0.76 -2.40 3.37
C LEU A 151 0.58 -3.75 2.66
N GLY A 152 0.93 -3.77 1.38
CA GLY A 152 0.94 -4.98 0.56
C GLY A 152 -0.29 -5.14 -0.32
N VAL A 153 -0.72 -6.38 -0.54
CA VAL A 153 -1.80 -6.73 -1.47
C VAL A 153 -3.04 -7.22 -0.74
N SER A 154 -4.19 -6.83 -1.25
CA SER A 154 -5.47 -7.30 -0.72
C SER A 154 -5.72 -8.77 -1.08
N SER A 155 -6.59 -9.43 -0.31
CA SER A 155 -7.02 -10.80 -0.59
C SER A 155 -7.65 -10.93 -1.98
N ARG A 156 -8.46 -9.96 -2.39
CA ARG A 156 -9.09 -9.94 -3.72
C ARG A 156 -8.07 -9.90 -4.87
N GLN A 157 -6.99 -9.12 -4.72
CA GLN A 157 -5.92 -9.08 -5.71
C GLN A 157 -5.22 -10.43 -5.85
N LEU A 158 -4.98 -11.14 -4.75
CA LEU A 158 -4.35 -12.47 -4.77
C LEU A 158 -5.28 -13.57 -5.30
N GLU A 159 -6.57 -13.48 -5.03
CA GLU A 159 -7.57 -14.48 -5.43
C GLU A 159 -8.02 -14.32 -6.88
N ASN A 160 -8.00 -13.09 -7.40
CA ASN A 160 -8.33 -12.81 -8.79
C ASN A 160 -7.15 -13.12 -9.72
N ALA A 161 -7.18 -14.29 -10.35
CA ALA A 161 -6.13 -14.70 -11.29
C ALA A 161 -5.91 -13.70 -12.44
N ALA A 162 -6.96 -12.98 -12.87
CA ALA A 162 -6.87 -11.98 -13.93
C ALA A 162 -6.00 -10.77 -13.61
N ARG A 163 -5.70 -10.54 -12.32
CA ARG A 163 -4.82 -9.44 -11.86
C ARG A 163 -3.33 -9.83 -11.86
N GLY A 164 -2.99 -11.12 -11.92
CA GLY A 164 -1.62 -11.63 -12.04
C GLY A 164 -0.72 -11.52 -10.80
N PHE A 165 -1.28 -11.24 -9.62
CA PHE A 165 -0.51 -11.16 -8.36
C PHE A 165 -0.08 -12.52 -7.81
N SER A 166 -0.74 -13.58 -8.24
CA SER A 166 -0.51 -14.95 -7.77
C SER A 166 -0.10 -15.88 -8.92
N PHE A 167 0.69 -16.87 -8.60
CA PHE A 167 1.02 -17.98 -9.51
C PHE A 167 0.38 -19.32 -9.08
N VAL A 168 -0.53 -19.28 -8.08
CA VAL A 168 -1.32 -20.46 -7.69
C VAL A 168 -2.31 -20.82 -8.81
N ARG A 169 -2.92 -19.79 -9.40
CA ARG A 169 -3.75 -19.91 -10.59
C ARG A 169 -3.08 -19.15 -11.73
N ASN A 170 -3.19 -19.66 -12.95
CA ASN A 170 -2.62 -18.97 -14.10
C ASN A 170 -3.40 -17.71 -14.43
N GLY A 171 -2.70 -16.63 -14.70
CA GLY A 171 -3.27 -15.35 -15.11
C GLY A 171 -2.25 -14.52 -15.89
N PRO A 172 -2.66 -13.36 -16.45
CA PRO A 172 -1.74 -12.46 -17.13
C PRO A 172 -0.64 -11.98 -16.17
N LEU A 173 0.56 -11.80 -16.68
CA LEU A 173 1.68 -11.27 -15.91
C LEU A 173 1.58 -9.72 -15.81
N ASP A 174 0.53 -9.24 -15.09
CA ASP A 174 0.18 -7.83 -14.99
C ASP A 174 0.71 -7.19 -13.70
N MET A 175 0.16 -7.54 -12.54
CA MET A 175 0.51 -7.09 -11.19
C MET A 175 0.27 -5.60 -10.90
N ARG A 176 -0.42 -4.84 -11.75
CA ARG A 176 -0.77 -3.45 -11.45
C ARG A 176 -1.88 -3.38 -10.41
N MET A 177 -1.71 -2.60 -9.37
CA MET A 177 -2.79 -2.24 -8.43
C MET A 177 -3.72 -1.21 -9.06
N ASP A 178 -3.15 -0.16 -9.67
CA ASP A 178 -3.87 0.78 -10.52
C ASP A 178 -3.72 0.37 -12.00
N PRO A 179 -4.79 -0.11 -12.65
CA PRO A 179 -4.73 -0.57 -14.04
C PRO A 179 -4.48 0.55 -15.07
N THR A 180 -4.55 1.83 -14.65
CA THR A 180 -4.28 2.98 -15.54
C THR A 180 -2.78 3.21 -15.76
N THR A 181 -1.92 2.64 -14.92
CA THR A 181 -0.46 2.72 -15.09
C THR A 181 0.00 1.87 -16.27
N SER A 182 1.10 2.26 -16.91
CA SER A 182 1.60 1.59 -18.12
C SER A 182 2.51 0.40 -17.85
N LEU A 183 3.22 0.39 -16.70
CA LEU A 183 4.21 -0.64 -16.37
C LEU A 183 3.54 -1.90 -15.85
N THR A 184 3.78 -3.04 -16.51
CA THR A 184 3.30 -4.36 -16.09
C THR A 184 4.47 -5.28 -15.75
N ALA A 185 4.23 -6.34 -15.00
CA ALA A 185 5.24 -7.36 -14.73
C ALA A 185 5.73 -8.02 -16.04
N ALA A 186 4.84 -8.19 -17.03
CA ALA A 186 5.23 -8.67 -18.36
C ALA A 186 6.22 -7.72 -19.05
N THR A 187 6.02 -6.41 -18.95
CA THR A 187 6.95 -5.40 -19.48
C THR A 187 8.32 -5.55 -18.83
N ILE A 188 8.40 -5.63 -17.51
CA ILE A 188 9.66 -5.81 -16.78
C ILE A 188 10.37 -7.08 -17.20
N VAL A 189 9.69 -8.22 -17.15
CA VAL A 189 10.29 -9.53 -17.46
C VAL A 189 10.76 -9.62 -18.90
N ASN A 190 10.04 -9.00 -19.86
CA ASN A 190 10.39 -9.11 -21.26
C ASN A 190 11.33 -8.00 -21.78
N GLN A 191 11.44 -6.85 -21.12
CA GLN A 191 12.18 -5.70 -21.64
C GLN A 191 13.41 -5.31 -20.82
N TYR A 192 13.43 -5.53 -19.50
CA TYR A 192 14.57 -5.16 -18.67
C TYR A 192 15.80 -5.97 -19.06
N SER A 193 17.01 -5.36 -18.96
CA SER A 193 18.27 -6.06 -19.19
C SER A 193 18.52 -7.16 -18.14
N GLU A 194 19.47 -8.05 -18.38
CA GLU A 194 19.87 -9.07 -17.40
C GLU A 194 20.38 -8.42 -16.10
N GLU A 195 21.09 -7.30 -16.21
CA GLU A 195 21.60 -6.52 -15.09
C GLU A 195 20.47 -5.90 -14.28
N GLN A 196 19.50 -5.27 -14.96
CA GLN A 196 18.33 -4.67 -14.31
C GLN A 196 17.48 -5.72 -13.58
N LEU A 197 17.20 -6.86 -14.21
CA LEU A 197 16.50 -7.98 -13.56
C LEU A 197 17.27 -8.53 -12.36
N THR A 198 18.61 -8.66 -12.50
CA THR A 198 19.46 -9.13 -11.41
C THR A 198 19.41 -8.20 -10.21
N GLN A 199 19.51 -6.88 -10.46
CA GLN A 199 19.43 -5.86 -9.44
C GLN A 199 18.06 -5.88 -8.77
N LEU A 200 16.97 -5.87 -9.55
CA LEU A 200 15.59 -5.94 -9.10
C LEU A 200 15.35 -7.12 -8.14
N PHE A 201 15.71 -8.33 -8.58
CA PHE A 201 15.46 -9.53 -7.77
C PHE A 201 16.35 -9.58 -6.53
N ARG A 202 17.54 -9.01 -6.56
CA ARG A 202 18.44 -8.91 -5.41
C ARG A 202 17.96 -7.88 -4.40
N GLU A 203 17.59 -6.67 -4.85
CA GLU A 203 17.27 -5.54 -3.97
C GLU A 203 15.83 -5.62 -3.44
N LEU A 204 14.85 -5.89 -4.31
CA LEU A 204 13.45 -5.95 -3.92
C LEU A 204 12.97 -7.36 -3.55
N GLY A 205 13.59 -8.40 -4.13
CA GLY A 205 13.25 -9.79 -3.83
C GLY A 205 14.06 -10.38 -2.70
N GLU A 206 15.21 -9.78 -2.34
CA GLU A 206 16.21 -10.41 -1.47
C GLU A 206 16.55 -11.85 -1.95
N GLU A 207 16.52 -12.09 -3.29
CA GLU A 207 16.64 -13.41 -3.94
C GLU A 207 18.14 -13.78 -4.13
N PRO A 208 18.64 -14.83 -3.45
CA PRO A 208 20.05 -15.21 -3.57
C PRO A 208 20.46 -15.66 -4.97
N ALA A 209 19.54 -16.27 -5.72
CA ALA A 209 19.78 -16.76 -7.07
C ALA A 209 19.44 -15.72 -8.17
N ALA A 210 19.28 -14.45 -7.81
CA ALA A 210 18.83 -13.36 -8.69
C ALA A 210 19.49 -13.38 -10.08
N ARG A 211 20.83 -13.49 -10.16
CA ARG A 211 21.57 -13.52 -11.44
C ARG A 211 21.22 -14.74 -12.30
N ARG A 212 21.09 -15.92 -11.67
CA ARG A 212 20.73 -17.16 -12.39
C ARG A 212 19.33 -17.09 -12.97
N ILE A 213 18.39 -16.52 -12.21
CA ILE A 213 17.00 -16.33 -12.62
C ILE A 213 16.92 -15.28 -13.74
N ALA A 214 17.60 -14.14 -13.60
CA ALA A 214 17.65 -13.11 -14.64
C ALA A 214 18.19 -13.66 -15.98
N SER A 215 19.29 -14.39 -15.93
CA SER A 215 19.88 -15.03 -17.11
C SER A 215 18.93 -16.06 -17.76
N LEU A 216 18.24 -16.87 -16.94
CA LEU A 216 17.21 -17.79 -17.43
C LEU A 216 16.09 -17.06 -18.18
N ILE A 217 15.55 -15.99 -17.56
CA ILE A 217 14.47 -15.19 -18.14
C ILE A 217 14.91 -14.60 -19.49
N VAL A 218 16.08 -13.94 -19.52
CA VAL A 218 16.60 -13.31 -20.74
C VAL A 218 16.83 -14.33 -21.85
N LYS A 219 17.28 -15.54 -21.52
CA LYS A 219 17.45 -16.63 -22.48
C LYS A 219 16.09 -17.11 -23.01
N MET A 220 15.12 -17.37 -22.13
CA MET A 220 13.84 -17.95 -22.51
C MET A 220 12.96 -16.98 -23.32
N ARG A 221 12.91 -15.70 -22.94
CA ARG A 221 12.07 -14.70 -23.62
C ARG A 221 12.46 -14.44 -25.06
N ARG A 222 13.70 -14.79 -25.50
CA ARG A 222 14.14 -14.70 -26.89
C ARG A 222 13.34 -15.64 -27.80
N THR A 223 12.91 -16.78 -27.27
CA THR A 223 12.12 -17.77 -28.01
C THR A 223 10.63 -17.59 -27.80
N SER A 224 10.23 -17.30 -26.55
CA SER A 224 8.82 -17.11 -26.19
C SER A 224 8.71 -16.07 -25.05
N PRO A 225 8.16 -14.88 -25.32
CA PRO A 225 7.93 -13.88 -24.30
C PRO A 225 7.00 -14.38 -23.19
N PHE A 226 7.28 -14.01 -21.94
CA PHE A 226 6.42 -14.35 -20.81
C PHE A 226 5.17 -13.45 -20.82
N ARG A 227 3.99 -14.06 -20.86
CA ARG A 227 2.69 -13.38 -20.83
C ARG A 227 1.86 -13.74 -19.61
N GLU A 228 2.17 -14.85 -18.96
CA GLU A 228 1.37 -15.45 -17.90
C GLU A 228 2.24 -15.81 -16.70
N THR A 229 1.60 -15.92 -15.53
CA THR A 229 2.28 -16.13 -14.24
C THR A 229 2.86 -17.53 -14.09
N LEU A 230 2.09 -18.58 -14.43
CA LEU A 230 2.54 -19.97 -14.26
C LEU A 230 3.77 -20.34 -15.09
N PRO A 231 3.91 -19.97 -16.37
CA PRO A 231 5.11 -20.26 -17.15
C PRO A 231 6.37 -19.69 -16.50
N LEU A 232 6.31 -18.44 -15.97
CA LEU A 232 7.43 -17.83 -15.27
C LEU A 232 7.75 -18.58 -13.97
N ALA A 233 6.73 -18.84 -13.14
CA ALA A 233 6.90 -19.54 -11.86
C ALA A 233 7.51 -20.95 -12.05
N ARG A 234 7.02 -21.71 -13.02
CA ARG A 234 7.55 -23.04 -13.37
C ARG A 234 8.99 -23.01 -13.89
N ALA A 235 9.34 -22.00 -14.68
CA ALA A 235 10.71 -21.84 -15.16
C ALA A 235 11.69 -21.59 -13.99
N ILE A 236 11.30 -20.75 -13.04
CA ILE A 236 12.09 -20.47 -11.82
C ILE A 236 12.17 -21.73 -10.96
N GLU A 237 11.06 -22.41 -10.72
CA GLU A 237 11.03 -23.65 -9.93
C GLU A 237 11.91 -24.75 -10.52
N LYS A 238 11.91 -24.90 -11.83
CA LYS A 238 12.79 -25.86 -12.54
C LYS A 238 14.26 -25.52 -12.38
N LEU A 239 14.63 -24.23 -12.33
CA LEU A 239 16.01 -23.77 -12.17
C LEU A 239 16.54 -23.94 -10.75
N ILE A 240 15.71 -23.56 -9.74
CA ILE A 240 16.12 -23.45 -8.34
C ILE A 240 15.85 -24.75 -7.59
N GLY A 241 14.79 -25.47 -7.93
CA GLY A 241 14.25 -26.60 -7.19
C GLY A 241 13.35 -26.13 -6.02
N ARG A 242 12.59 -27.05 -5.46
CA ARG A 242 11.79 -26.82 -4.25
C ARG A 242 12.58 -27.16 -3.02
N HIS A 243 12.93 -26.14 -2.23
CA HIS A 243 13.59 -26.26 -0.95
C HIS A 243 12.76 -25.55 0.13
N GLY A 244 12.18 -26.31 1.06
CA GLY A 244 11.38 -25.75 2.15
C GLY A 244 9.89 -25.51 1.82
N ARG A 245 9.23 -24.68 2.66
CA ARG A 245 7.77 -24.44 2.58
C ARG A 245 7.40 -23.39 1.55
N GLN A 246 8.30 -22.47 1.24
CA GLN A 246 8.03 -21.35 0.33
C GLN A 246 8.34 -21.75 -1.10
N HIS A 247 7.48 -21.31 -2.03
CA HIS A 247 7.71 -21.57 -3.45
C HIS A 247 8.88 -20.71 -3.95
N PRO A 248 9.83 -21.25 -4.76
CA PRO A 248 11.03 -20.54 -5.20
C PRO A 248 10.75 -19.27 -6.05
N ALA A 249 9.58 -19.13 -6.65
CA ALA A 249 9.20 -17.93 -7.37
C ALA A 249 8.68 -16.79 -6.47
N THR A 250 8.44 -17.02 -5.19
CA THR A 250 7.78 -16.03 -4.31
C THR A 250 8.55 -14.72 -4.24
N GLN A 251 9.86 -14.75 -4.04
CA GLN A 251 10.71 -13.55 -3.94
C GLN A 251 10.76 -12.78 -5.26
N VAL A 252 10.80 -13.49 -6.39
CA VAL A 252 10.75 -12.87 -7.73
C VAL A 252 9.42 -12.18 -7.99
N PHE A 253 8.29 -12.83 -7.66
CA PHE A 253 6.95 -12.25 -7.80
C PHE A 253 6.77 -11.04 -6.88
N GLN A 254 7.28 -11.10 -5.67
CA GLN A 254 7.30 -9.95 -4.75
C GLN A 254 8.11 -8.79 -5.33
N ALA A 255 9.29 -9.04 -5.87
CA ALA A 255 10.13 -8.01 -6.50
C ALA A 255 9.42 -7.36 -7.71
N LEU A 256 8.82 -8.17 -8.58
CA LEU A 256 8.06 -7.68 -9.73
C LEU A 256 6.89 -6.80 -9.30
N ARG A 257 6.13 -7.22 -8.30
CA ARG A 257 4.99 -6.47 -7.75
C ARG A 257 5.42 -5.11 -7.20
N MET A 258 6.48 -5.10 -6.39
CA MET A 258 7.02 -3.87 -5.81
C MET A 258 7.51 -2.89 -6.88
N GLU A 259 8.16 -3.38 -7.93
CA GLU A 259 8.62 -2.55 -9.05
C GLU A 259 7.45 -1.99 -9.86
N VAL A 260 6.47 -2.84 -10.23
CA VAL A 260 5.29 -2.42 -11.01
C VAL A 260 4.54 -1.28 -10.32
N ASN A 261 4.41 -1.35 -8.98
CA ASN A 261 3.60 -0.42 -8.21
C ASN A 261 4.43 0.65 -7.49
N ASP A 262 5.75 0.65 -7.63
CA ASP A 262 6.68 1.54 -6.90
C ASP A 262 6.35 1.59 -5.40
N GLU A 263 6.17 0.40 -4.77
CA GLU A 263 5.63 0.29 -3.42
C GLU A 263 6.52 0.96 -2.37
N LEU A 264 7.84 0.78 -2.45
CA LEU A 264 8.78 1.36 -1.49
C LEU A 264 8.90 2.88 -1.66
N GLY A 265 8.94 3.38 -2.90
CA GLY A 265 8.93 4.82 -3.18
C GLY A 265 7.65 5.49 -2.72
N ALA A 266 6.49 4.81 -2.92
CA ALA A 266 5.21 5.27 -2.39
C ALA A 266 5.22 5.35 -0.86
N LEU A 267 5.79 4.33 -0.19
CA LEU A 267 5.87 4.28 1.26
C LEU A 267 6.71 5.43 1.83
N GLU A 268 7.90 5.67 1.28
CA GLU A 268 8.77 6.75 1.72
C GLU A 268 8.13 8.14 1.56
N GLN A 269 7.49 8.38 0.42
CA GLN A 269 6.79 9.64 0.15
C GLN A 269 5.52 9.78 1.00
N GLY A 270 4.72 8.71 1.08
CA GLY A 270 3.48 8.68 1.84
C GLY A 270 3.67 8.92 3.32
N LEU A 271 4.69 8.31 3.94
CA LEU A 271 5.01 8.55 5.36
C LEU A 271 5.26 10.04 5.64
N ARG A 272 6.04 10.72 4.80
CA ARG A 272 6.33 12.16 4.96
C ARG A 272 5.06 13.01 4.82
N VAL A 273 4.27 12.75 3.78
CA VAL A 273 3.04 13.47 3.50
C VAL A 273 2.01 13.27 4.61
N LEU A 274 1.80 12.03 5.03
CA LEU A 274 0.81 11.66 6.03
C LEU A 274 1.17 12.17 7.42
N VAL A 275 2.43 11.99 7.87
CA VAL A 275 2.88 12.47 9.19
C VAL A 275 2.78 13.99 9.31
N ALA A 276 2.99 14.72 8.21
CA ALA A 276 2.79 16.17 8.19
C ALA A 276 1.32 16.60 8.40
N ARG A 277 0.37 15.70 8.19
CA ARG A 277 -1.08 15.94 8.37
C ARG A 277 -1.63 15.45 9.70
N LEU A 278 -0.83 14.79 10.54
CA LEU A 278 -1.27 14.39 11.87
C LEU A 278 -1.44 15.61 12.79
N ALA A 279 -2.56 15.65 13.50
CA ALA A 279 -2.74 16.57 14.60
C ALA A 279 -1.79 16.20 15.77
N PRO A 280 -1.36 17.17 16.60
CA PRO A 280 -0.60 16.87 17.82
C PRO A 280 -1.34 15.85 18.71
N GLY A 281 -0.63 14.84 19.18
CA GLY A 281 -1.18 13.71 19.96
C GLY A 281 -1.91 12.65 19.14
N ALA A 282 -2.08 12.85 17.82
CA ALA A 282 -2.62 11.84 16.93
C ALA A 282 -1.55 10.79 16.56
N ARG A 283 -1.97 9.60 16.14
CA ARG A 283 -1.08 8.46 15.89
C ARG A 283 -1.12 7.99 14.46
N ILE A 284 0.02 7.49 14.00
CA ILE A 284 0.14 6.71 12.78
C ILE A 284 0.46 5.26 13.12
N ALA A 285 -0.32 4.34 12.57
CA ALA A 285 -0.13 2.90 12.65
C ALA A 285 0.22 2.36 11.26
N VAL A 286 1.29 1.56 11.17
CA VAL A 286 1.74 0.96 9.91
C VAL A 286 1.94 -0.54 10.12
N ILE A 287 1.24 -1.34 9.32
CA ILE A 287 1.43 -2.79 9.22
C ILE A 287 2.27 -3.04 7.97
N SER A 288 3.38 -3.74 8.13
CA SER A 288 4.27 -4.17 7.05
C SER A 288 4.36 -5.69 7.01
N PHE A 289 4.58 -6.28 5.82
CA PHE A 289 4.58 -7.73 5.61
C PHE A 289 5.94 -8.29 5.18
N HIS A 290 6.91 -7.44 4.89
CA HIS A 290 8.27 -7.88 4.56
C HIS A 290 9.35 -6.94 5.12
N SER A 291 10.60 -7.43 5.08
CA SER A 291 11.77 -6.79 5.69
C SER A 291 12.04 -5.38 5.17
N LEU A 292 11.82 -5.11 3.89
CA LEU A 292 12.12 -3.81 3.26
C LEU A 292 11.14 -2.73 3.72
N GLU A 293 9.83 -3.03 3.74
CA GLU A 293 8.80 -2.13 4.31
C GLU A 293 9.10 -1.82 5.78
N ASP A 294 9.28 -2.87 6.60
CA ASP A 294 9.56 -2.70 8.03
C ASP A 294 10.82 -1.86 8.27
N ARG A 295 11.84 -2.00 7.42
CA ARG A 295 13.08 -1.22 7.48
C ARG A 295 12.83 0.26 7.22
N ILE A 296 12.02 0.60 6.21
CA ILE A 296 11.66 1.99 5.89
C ILE A 296 10.90 2.61 7.05
N VAL A 297 9.83 1.96 7.52
CA VAL A 297 9.00 2.45 8.63
C VAL A 297 9.81 2.61 9.91
N LYS A 298 10.62 1.58 10.26
CA LYS A 298 11.50 1.62 11.44
C LYS A 298 12.48 2.79 11.38
N ASN A 299 13.13 2.98 10.24
CA ASN A 299 14.11 4.05 10.07
C ASN A 299 13.42 5.42 10.12
N PHE A 300 12.31 5.59 9.41
CA PHE A 300 11.55 6.84 9.42
C PHE A 300 11.09 7.21 10.85
N PHE A 301 10.46 6.29 11.58
CA PHE A 301 10.02 6.55 12.95
C PHE A 301 11.18 6.81 13.91
N ARG A 302 12.31 6.09 13.76
CA ARG A 302 13.52 6.33 14.56
C ARG A 302 14.09 7.71 14.31
N ASP A 303 14.18 8.13 13.05
CA ASP A 303 14.82 9.37 12.66
C ASP A 303 13.95 10.56 13.07
N HIS A 304 12.63 10.47 12.95
CA HIS A 304 11.66 11.45 13.45
C HIS A 304 11.45 11.40 14.98
N GLY A 305 11.84 10.30 15.61
CA GLY A 305 11.71 10.10 17.07
C GLY A 305 12.94 10.48 17.89
N ARG A 306 14.03 10.91 17.25
CA ARG A 306 15.26 11.33 17.93
C ARG A 306 15.31 12.84 18.06
N GLU A 307 15.30 13.36 19.29
CA GLU A 307 15.38 14.79 19.53
C GLU A 307 16.77 15.37 19.21
N TRP A 308 17.83 14.59 19.46
CA TRP A 308 19.20 15.00 19.26
C TRP A 308 19.89 14.06 18.27
N LEU A 309 20.63 14.66 17.34
CA LEU A 309 21.51 13.98 16.40
C LEU A 309 22.95 14.21 16.87
N ASP A 310 23.70 13.13 16.98
CA ASP A 310 25.13 13.14 17.28
C ASP A 310 25.88 12.45 16.14
N LYS A 311 26.84 13.17 15.54
CA LYS A 311 27.70 12.64 14.50
C LYS A 311 29.14 12.81 14.93
N PRO A 312 30.03 11.83 14.61
CA PRO A 312 31.44 11.89 15.03
C PRO A 312 32.18 13.17 14.61
N GLU A 313 31.77 13.79 13.50
CA GLU A 313 32.35 15.02 12.97
C GLU A 313 31.81 16.30 13.60
N TRP A 314 30.80 16.22 14.47
CA TRP A 314 30.23 17.39 15.11
C TRP A 314 30.84 17.69 16.48
N PRO A 315 31.09 18.96 16.82
CA PRO A 315 31.67 19.35 18.12
C PRO A 315 30.72 19.08 19.28
N ALA A 316 29.40 19.00 19.03
CA ALA A 316 28.36 18.68 20.02
C ALA A 316 27.10 18.18 19.30
N PRO A 317 26.24 17.41 19.98
CA PRO A 317 24.94 17.01 19.46
C PRO A 317 24.10 18.21 19.02
N GLN A 318 23.41 18.10 17.89
CA GLN A 318 22.52 19.12 17.36
C GLN A 318 21.07 18.68 17.47
N ARG A 319 20.17 19.66 17.64
CA ARG A 319 18.74 19.35 17.65
C ARG A 319 18.28 18.87 16.27
N ASN A 320 17.55 17.77 16.26
CA ASN A 320 17.00 17.23 15.03
C ASN A 320 15.84 18.09 14.52
N PRO A 321 15.93 18.70 13.33
CA PRO A 321 14.84 19.50 12.77
C PRO A 321 13.59 18.68 12.49
N ASP A 322 13.76 17.38 12.20
CA ASP A 322 12.68 16.46 11.87
C ASP A 322 12.05 15.78 13.10
N TYR A 323 12.49 16.14 14.33
CA TYR A 323 11.92 15.59 15.56
C TYR A 323 10.49 16.04 15.78
N ASP A 324 9.56 15.16 15.47
CA ASP A 324 8.12 15.42 15.54
C ASP A 324 7.29 14.18 15.93
N LEU A 325 7.92 13.02 16.13
CA LEU A 325 7.27 11.78 16.52
C LEU A 325 7.79 11.25 17.87
N LYS A 326 6.91 10.55 18.59
CA LYS A 326 7.23 9.71 19.74
C LYS A 326 6.86 8.27 19.42
N LEU A 327 7.81 7.35 19.57
CA LEU A 327 7.54 5.93 19.32
C LEU A 327 6.61 5.38 20.40
N VAL A 328 5.45 4.87 19.98
CA VAL A 328 4.51 4.15 20.83
C VAL A 328 4.92 2.69 20.94
N THR A 329 5.42 2.11 19.86
CA THR A 329 5.96 0.75 19.80
C THR A 329 7.47 0.78 19.56
N PRO A 330 8.33 0.68 20.59
CA PRO A 330 9.78 0.60 20.40
C PRO A 330 10.24 -0.61 19.60
N LYS A 331 9.51 -1.73 19.75
CA LYS A 331 9.63 -2.95 18.93
C LYS A 331 8.34 -3.14 18.13
N PRO A 332 8.38 -3.78 16.95
CA PRO A 332 7.15 -4.08 16.23
C PRO A 332 6.29 -5.05 17.05
N MET A 333 4.97 -4.90 16.94
CA MET A 333 4.04 -5.93 17.40
C MET A 333 3.82 -6.93 16.29
N GLU A 334 3.85 -8.20 16.64
CA GLU A 334 3.58 -9.32 15.74
C GLU A 334 2.25 -9.98 16.12
N PRO A 335 1.56 -10.61 15.17
CA PRO A 335 0.33 -11.34 15.42
C PRO A 335 0.53 -12.48 16.41
N SER A 336 -0.48 -12.74 17.24
CA SER A 336 -0.49 -13.89 18.14
C SER A 336 -0.46 -15.22 17.36
N ASP A 337 -0.04 -16.29 18.02
CA ASP A 337 -0.05 -17.65 17.42
C ASP A 337 -1.46 -18.06 16.99
N ASP A 338 -2.50 -17.62 17.72
CA ASP A 338 -3.89 -17.89 17.38
C ASP A 338 -4.31 -17.15 16.12
N GLU A 339 -3.92 -15.88 15.98
CA GLU A 339 -4.18 -15.12 14.75
C GLU A 339 -3.43 -15.73 13.55
N GLN A 340 -2.17 -16.12 13.72
CA GLN A 340 -1.40 -16.75 12.64
C GLN A 340 -1.99 -18.10 12.20
N ARG A 341 -2.63 -18.83 13.10
CA ARG A 341 -3.35 -20.08 12.78
C ARG A 341 -4.65 -19.80 12.03
N ALA A 342 -5.41 -18.79 12.49
CA ALA A 342 -6.67 -18.40 11.87
C ALA A 342 -6.49 -17.64 10.54
N ASN A 343 -5.42 -16.83 10.44
CA ASN A 343 -5.08 -16.04 9.25
C ASN A 343 -3.60 -16.22 8.88
N PRO A 344 -3.25 -17.22 8.06
CA PRO A 344 -1.86 -17.48 7.67
C PRO A 344 -1.15 -16.28 6.99
N ARG A 345 -1.90 -15.32 6.44
CA ARG A 345 -1.35 -14.09 5.82
C ARG A 345 -0.78 -13.13 6.86
N SER A 346 -1.25 -13.20 8.11
CA SER A 346 -0.73 -12.36 9.20
C SER A 346 0.69 -12.74 9.63
N ARG A 347 1.17 -13.94 9.29
CA ARG A 347 2.41 -14.51 9.81
C ARG A 347 3.64 -13.60 9.76
N SER A 348 3.76 -12.79 8.71
CA SER A 348 4.90 -11.89 8.52
C SER A 348 4.61 -10.44 8.92
N ALA A 349 3.39 -10.18 9.42
CA ALA A 349 2.94 -8.83 9.74
C ALA A 349 3.70 -8.24 10.93
N LYS A 350 4.02 -6.95 10.82
CA LYS A 350 4.68 -6.17 11.86
C LYS A 350 3.99 -4.82 11.99
N LEU A 351 3.36 -4.57 13.12
CA LEU A 351 2.72 -3.29 13.42
C LEU A 351 3.69 -2.36 14.15
N ARG A 352 3.89 -1.18 13.60
CA ARG A 352 4.61 -0.07 14.25
C ARG A 352 3.69 1.12 14.42
N VAL A 353 3.77 1.79 15.58
CA VAL A 353 2.95 2.95 15.90
C VAL A 353 3.83 4.07 16.46
N ALA A 354 3.59 5.28 15.96
CA ALA A 354 4.17 6.50 16.49
C ALA A 354 3.09 7.56 16.72
N GLU A 355 3.35 8.50 17.63
CA GLU A 355 2.46 9.59 18.03
C GLU A 355 3.10 10.92 17.65
N LYS A 356 2.32 11.83 17.05
CA LYS A 356 2.74 13.19 16.71
C LYS A 356 2.93 14.01 17.97
N ILE A 357 4.07 14.67 18.10
CA ILE A 357 4.40 15.49 19.29
C ILE A 357 3.88 16.92 19.13
N LYS A 358 4.03 17.49 17.93
CA LYS A 358 3.74 18.92 17.61
C LYS A 358 3.34 19.09 16.15
#